data_ec431f15b1b76f8b65feb95c653cdad4
#
_entry.id   ec431f15b1b76f8b65feb95c653cdad4
#
_cell.length_a   1.000
_cell.length_b   1.000
_cell.length_c   1.000
_cell.angle_alpha   90.00
_cell.angle_beta   90.00
_cell.angle_gamma   90.00
#
_symmetry.space_group_name_H-M   'P 1'
#
loop_
_entity.id
_entity.type
_entity.pdbx_description
1 polymer ?
#
loop_
_entity_poly.entity_id
_entity_poly.type
_entity_poly.pdbx_seq_one_letter_code
_entity_poly.pdbx_strand_id
1 'polypeptide(L)'
;PAFVAAQFQPWYMNLTLAIPPCALALVQSGAKGLDRQLEDIALESDIPISSLDNVETVIRIFADAPFEEQMDGLRLTLNTTDEGNSNTSTLIEAYFDGRTREGWEFGRIMVDRAGIENGQELFDEVNTSLLVERNQDWEPLIHEMVEGKDAVIAVGAAHLSGETGVLRALERAGYAVEAF
;
A
#
# COMPACT_ATOMS: atom_id res chain seq x y z
N PRO A 1 4.19 -23.79 12.73
CA PRO A 1 5.20 -24.76 12.30
C PRO A 1 5.43 -24.64 10.78
N ALA A 2 6.68 -24.81 10.30
CA ALA A 2 7.07 -24.68 8.90
C ALA A 2 6.19 -25.52 7.93
N PHE A 3 5.78 -26.71 8.37
CA PHE A 3 4.88 -27.56 7.60
C PHE A 3 3.52 -26.93 7.31
N VAL A 4 2.99 -26.12 8.21
CA VAL A 4 1.71 -25.41 7.98
C VAL A 4 1.93 -24.26 7.02
N ALA A 5 3.03 -23.52 7.16
CA ALA A 5 3.38 -22.42 6.25
C ALA A 5 3.57 -22.91 4.81
N ALA A 6 4.17 -24.08 4.61
CA ALA A 6 4.37 -24.69 3.29
C ALA A 6 3.07 -25.10 2.55
N GLN A 7 1.91 -25.02 3.20
CA GLN A 7 0.61 -25.29 2.57
C GLN A 7 -0.01 -24.05 1.92
N PHE A 8 0.54 -22.86 2.17
CA PHE A 8 0.04 -21.62 1.61
C PHE A 8 0.87 -21.21 0.39
N GLN A 9 0.25 -20.42 -0.48
CA GLN A 9 0.95 -19.80 -1.60
C GLN A 9 1.98 -18.79 -1.09
N PRO A 10 3.13 -18.63 -1.77
CA PRO A 10 4.20 -17.75 -1.31
C PRO A 10 3.74 -16.29 -1.13
N TRP A 11 2.91 -15.76 -2.04
CA TRP A 11 2.36 -14.41 -1.93
C TRP A 11 1.57 -14.19 -0.63
N TYR A 12 0.77 -15.17 -0.21
CA TYR A 12 -0.02 -15.09 1.03
C TYR A 12 0.90 -15.08 2.26
N MET A 13 1.93 -15.91 2.25
CA MET A 13 2.94 -15.92 3.31
C MET A 13 3.72 -14.61 3.36
N ASN A 14 4.07 -14.06 2.18
CA ASN A 14 4.75 -12.78 2.08
C ASN A 14 3.94 -11.65 2.74
N LEU A 15 2.67 -11.48 2.37
CA LEU A 15 1.78 -10.48 2.98
C LEU A 15 1.61 -10.67 4.49
N THR A 16 1.53 -11.92 4.94
CA THR A 16 1.37 -12.23 6.38
C THR A 16 2.63 -11.86 7.18
N LEU A 17 3.81 -12.17 6.65
CA LEU A 17 5.10 -11.90 7.30
C LEU A 17 5.55 -10.44 7.18
N ALA A 18 5.01 -9.69 6.22
CA ALA A 18 5.27 -8.26 6.08
C ALA A 18 4.68 -7.42 7.23
N ILE A 19 3.74 -8.00 8.02
CA ILE A 19 3.21 -7.32 9.20
C ILE A 19 4.23 -7.43 10.34
N PRO A 20 4.81 -6.31 10.80
CA PRO A 20 5.81 -6.36 11.87
C PRO A 20 5.19 -6.78 13.20
N PRO A 21 5.95 -7.44 14.09
CA PRO A 21 5.43 -7.94 15.37
C PRO A 21 4.77 -6.85 16.24
N CYS A 22 5.28 -5.62 16.21
CA CYS A 22 4.70 -4.49 16.93
C CYS A 22 3.30 -4.12 16.41
N ALA A 23 3.09 -4.11 15.09
CA ALA A 23 1.78 -3.86 14.50
C ALA A 23 0.81 -5.02 14.74
N LEU A 24 1.29 -6.26 14.70
CA LEU A 24 0.47 -7.44 14.99
C LEU A 24 -0.11 -7.39 16.40
N ALA A 25 0.67 -6.96 17.40
CA ALA A 25 0.19 -6.81 18.78
C ALA A 25 -0.93 -5.74 18.87
N LEU A 26 -0.81 -4.63 18.13
CA LEU A 26 -1.86 -3.60 18.07
C LEU A 26 -3.15 -4.13 17.42
N VAL A 27 -3.03 -4.84 16.30
CA VAL A 27 -4.20 -5.45 15.63
C VAL A 27 -4.89 -6.45 16.55
N GLN A 28 -4.14 -7.29 17.25
CA GLN A 28 -4.70 -8.26 18.20
C GLN A 28 -5.38 -7.61 19.40
N SER A 29 -4.95 -6.40 19.81
CA SER A 29 -5.63 -5.62 20.86
C SER A 29 -6.92 -4.93 20.39
N GLY A 30 -7.26 -5.06 19.10
CA GLY A 30 -8.44 -4.44 18.50
C GLY A 30 -8.24 -3.00 18.04
N ALA A 31 -6.98 -2.53 17.95
CA ALA A 31 -6.69 -1.22 17.38
C ALA A 31 -7.14 -1.15 15.91
N LYS A 32 -7.84 -0.07 15.55
CA LYS A 32 -8.31 0.17 14.19
C LYS A 32 -7.35 1.12 13.46
N GLY A 33 -6.99 0.79 12.23
CA GLY A 33 -6.30 1.71 11.33
C GLY A 33 -7.19 2.91 10.95
N LEU A 34 -6.57 3.94 10.35
CA LEU A 34 -7.27 5.17 9.98
C LEU A 34 -8.46 4.89 9.06
N ASP A 35 -8.27 4.08 8.03
CA ASP A 35 -9.34 3.75 7.07
C ASP A 35 -10.58 3.19 7.78
N ARG A 36 -10.39 2.27 8.72
CA ARG A 36 -11.50 1.69 9.48
C ARG A 36 -12.16 2.70 10.43
N GLN A 37 -11.41 3.64 10.96
CA GLN A 37 -11.96 4.72 11.79
C GLN A 37 -12.81 5.68 10.95
N LEU A 38 -12.36 6.04 9.75
CA LEU A 38 -13.11 6.87 8.81
C LEU A 38 -14.39 6.17 8.34
N GLU A 39 -14.32 4.87 8.04
CA GLU A 39 -15.47 4.05 7.69
C GLU A 39 -16.52 4.03 8.81
N ASP A 40 -16.10 3.83 10.07
CA ASP A 40 -17.00 3.89 11.22
C ASP A 40 -17.70 5.27 11.34
N ILE A 41 -16.95 6.37 11.20
CA ILE A 41 -17.49 7.73 11.25
C ILE A 41 -18.53 7.95 10.13
N ALA A 42 -18.24 7.49 8.92
CA ALA A 42 -19.15 7.60 7.80
C ALA A 42 -20.44 6.82 8.05
N LEU A 43 -20.33 5.58 8.55
CA LEU A 43 -21.49 4.74 8.90
C LEU A 43 -22.34 5.36 10.02
N GLU A 44 -21.70 5.90 11.07
CA GLU A 44 -22.40 6.57 12.18
C GLU A 44 -23.11 7.87 11.75
N SER A 45 -22.64 8.48 10.66
CA SER A 45 -23.15 9.74 10.12
C SER A 45 -24.08 9.55 8.91
N ASP A 46 -24.44 8.32 8.56
CA ASP A 46 -25.22 7.98 7.37
C ASP A 46 -24.62 8.52 6.05
N ILE A 47 -23.27 8.64 6.00
CA ILE A 47 -22.54 9.04 4.79
C ILE A 47 -22.34 7.83 3.89
N PRO A 48 -22.72 7.89 2.61
CA PRO A 48 -22.51 6.79 1.67
C PRO A 48 -21.01 6.49 1.49
N ILE A 49 -20.66 5.21 1.51
CA ILE A 49 -19.30 4.73 1.29
C ILE A 49 -19.25 3.98 -0.04
N SER A 50 -18.23 4.28 -0.85
CA SER A 50 -17.91 3.52 -2.05
C SER A 50 -16.43 3.20 -2.10
N SER A 51 -16.06 2.12 -2.78
CA SER A 51 -14.68 1.70 -2.95
C SER A 51 -14.15 2.19 -4.30
N LEU A 52 -12.88 2.61 -4.32
CA LEU A 52 -12.16 2.90 -5.56
C LEU A 52 -11.67 1.61 -6.25
N ASP A 53 -11.49 0.53 -5.46
CA ASP A 53 -11.04 -0.77 -5.95
C ASP A 53 -12.03 -1.89 -5.68
N ASN A 54 -11.91 -2.94 -6.49
CA ASN A 54 -12.40 -4.25 -6.13
C ASN A 54 -11.29 -5.03 -5.39
N VAL A 55 -11.61 -5.55 -4.20
CA VAL A 55 -10.68 -6.37 -3.40
C VAL A 55 -10.07 -7.53 -4.20
N GLU A 56 -10.85 -8.16 -5.07
CA GLU A 56 -10.37 -9.26 -5.93
C GLU A 56 -9.26 -8.79 -6.87
N THR A 57 -9.36 -7.58 -7.45
CA THR A 57 -8.34 -6.99 -8.31
C THR A 57 -7.02 -6.84 -7.55
N VAL A 58 -7.06 -6.31 -6.33
CA VAL A 58 -5.87 -6.13 -5.50
C VAL A 58 -5.23 -7.47 -5.12
N ILE A 59 -6.04 -8.48 -4.77
CA ILE A 59 -5.53 -9.83 -4.46
C ILE A 59 -4.85 -10.44 -5.68
N ARG A 60 -5.39 -10.27 -6.87
CA ARG A 60 -4.84 -10.82 -8.12
C ARG A 60 -3.45 -10.28 -8.46
N ILE A 61 -3.13 -9.04 -8.11
CA ILE A 61 -1.77 -8.48 -8.31
C ILE A 61 -0.70 -9.40 -7.70
N PHE A 62 -1.00 -9.99 -6.54
CA PHE A 62 -0.08 -10.90 -5.85
C PHE A 62 -0.27 -12.37 -6.24
N ALA A 63 -1.54 -12.78 -6.42
CA ALA A 63 -1.88 -14.19 -6.62
C ALA A 63 -1.58 -14.68 -8.04
N ASP A 64 -1.71 -13.81 -9.04
CA ASP A 64 -1.48 -14.14 -10.45
C ASP A 64 -0.02 -13.93 -10.88
N ALA A 65 0.83 -13.35 -10.02
CA ALA A 65 2.26 -13.23 -10.26
C ALA A 65 2.91 -14.62 -10.46
N PRO A 66 3.91 -14.76 -11.34
CA PRO A 66 4.65 -15.99 -11.52
C PRO A 66 5.19 -16.55 -10.19
N PHE A 67 5.21 -17.86 -10.05
CA PHE A 67 5.62 -18.51 -8.79
C PHE A 67 7.01 -18.08 -8.31
N GLU A 68 7.97 -17.90 -9.22
CA GLU A 68 9.33 -17.45 -8.87
C GLU A 68 9.33 -16.02 -8.33
N GLU A 69 8.54 -15.11 -8.88
CA GLU A 69 8.39 -13.74 -8.37
C GLU A 69 7.73 -13.72 -6.98
N GLN A 70 6.72 -14.57 -6.75
CA GLN A 70 6.14 -14.74 -5.42
C GLN A 70 7.19 -15.25 -4.42
N MET A 71 8.08 -16.17 -4.85
CA MET A 71 9.16 -16.68 -4.02
C MET A 71 10.22 -15.61 -3.76
N ASP A 72 10.53 -14.75 -4.72
CA ASP A 72 11.49 -13.66 -4.54
C ASP A 72 10.94 -12.60 -3.57
N GLY A 73 9.67 -12.25 -3.67
CA GLY A 73 8.98 -11.42 -2.67
C GLY A 73 9.06 -12.02 -1.26
N LEU A 74 8.82 -13.32 -1.13
CA LEU A 74 8.93 -14.02 0.17
C LEU A 74 10.38 -14.04 0.68
N ARG A 75 11.37 -14.27 -0.18
CA ARG A 75 12.81 -14.20 0.17
C ARG A 75 13.19 -12.80 0.65
N LEU A 76 12.73 -11.75 -0.04
CA LEU A 76 12.94 -10.36 0.37
C LEU A 76 12.42 -10.13 1.79
N THR A 77 11.18 -10.50 2.07
CA THR A 77 10.58 -10.34 3.38
C THR A 77 11.35 -11.11 4.47
N LEU A 78 11.74 -12.35 4.21
CA LEU A 78 12.52 -13.15 5.15
C LEU A 78 13.91 -12.56 5.41
N ASN A 79 14.59 -12.05 4.38
CA ASN A 79 15.92 -11.45 4.51
C ASN A 79 15.90 -10.10 5.26
N THR A 80 14.76 -9.42 5.28
CA THR A 80 14.60 -8.13 5.97
C THR A 80 13.87 -8.23 7.31
N THR A 81 13.48 -9.43 7.74
CA THR A 81 12.70 -9.63 8.98
C THR A 81 13.44 -9.16 10.23
N ASP A 82 14.75 -9.36 10.33
CA ASP A 82 15.54 -8.93 11.49
C ASP A 82 15.61 -7.40 11.63
N GLU A 83 15.48 -6.67 10.52
CA GLU A 83 15.43 -5.21 10.46
C GLU A 83 13.98 -4.65 10.50
N GLY A 84 12.98 -5.53 10.56
CA GLY A 84 11.56 -5.19 10.36
C GLY A 84 11.08 -4.07 11.28
N ASN A 85 11.46 -4.05 12.56
CA ASN A 85 11.08 -2.98 13.47
C ASN A 85 11.75 -1.65 13.11
N SER A 86 13.02 -1.64 12.69
CA SER A 86 13.76 -0.45 12.27
C SER A 86 13.19 0.11 10.97
N ASN A 87 12.91 -0.76 10.00
CA ASN A 87 12.30 -0.38 8.73
C ASN A 87 10.91 0.22 8.95
N THR A 88 10.10 -0.40 9.80
CA THR A 88 8.78 0.11 10.17
C THR A 88 8.87 1.48 10.85
N SER A 89 9.81 1.69 11.78
CA SER A 89 10.00 3.00 12.41
C SER A 89 10.37 4.07 11.38
N THR A 90 11.27 3.75 10.44
CA THR A 90 11.65 4.66 9.35
C THR A 90 10.45 5.06 8.48
N LEU A 91 9.59 4.08 8.13
CA LEU A 91 8.38 4.36 7.36
C LEU A 91 7.37 5.21 8.13
N ILE A 92 7.20 4.95 9.43
CA ILE A 92 6.32 5.74 10.31
C ILE A 92 6.82 7.18 10.42
N GLU A 93 8.12 7.38 10.64
CA GLU A 93 8.72 8.73 10.69
C GLU A 93 8.54 9.46 9.36
N ALA A 94 8.84 8.81 8.23
CA ALA A 94 8.64 9.38 6.91
C ALA A 94 7.16 9.78 6.66
N TYR A 95 6.22 8.96 7.14
CA TYR A 95 4.79 9.23 7.02
C TYR A 95 4.39 10.50 7.80
N PHE A 96 4.78 10.61 9.08
CA PHE A 96 4.43 11.77 9.91
C PHE A 96 5.18 13.05 9.53
N ASP A 97 6.35 12.92 8.88
CA ASP A 97 7.09 14.04 8.31
C ASP A 97 6.56 14.49 6.93
N GLY A 98 5.52 13.84 6.39
CA GLY A 98 4.99 14.11 5.05
C GLY A 98 5.89 13.62 3.91
N ARG A 99 6.90 12.80 4.18
CA ARG A 99 7.86 12.25 3.22
C ARG A 99 7.42 10.87 2.68
N THR A 100 6.15 10.75 2.33
CA THR A 100 5.54 9.46 1.95
C THR A 100 6.16 8.87 0.68
N ARG A 101 6.58 9.71 -0.28
CA ARG A 101 7.30 9.26 -1.48
C ARG A 101 8.65 8.64 -1.13
N GLU A 102 9.42 9.28 -0.25
CA GLU A 102 10.69 8.76 0.20
C GLU A 102 10.52 7.43 0.96
N GLY A 103 9.46 7.33 1.78
CA GLY A 103 9.09 6.09 2.45
C GLY A 103 8.82 4.95 1.45
N TRP A 104 8.13 5.21 0.35
CA TRP A 104 7.91 4.21 -0.69
C TRP A 104 9.21 3.82 -1.39
N GLU A 105 10.02 4.80 -1.81
CA GLU A 105 11.31 4.55 -2.48
C GLU A 105 12.34 3.87 -1.55
N PHE A 106 12.16 3.94 -0.24
CA PHE A 106 12.96 3.16 0.71
C PHE A 106 12.87 1.65 0.41
N GLY A 107 11.75 1.18 -0.15
CA GLY A 107 11.60 -0.19 -0.63
C GLY A 107 12.69 -0.60 -1.64
N ARG A 108 13.15 0.29 -2.52
CA ARG A 108 14.25 0.02 -3.46
C ARG A 108 15.55 -0.28 -2.73
N ILE A 109 15.83 0.48 -1.68
CA ILE A 109 17.03 0.27 -0.85
C ILE A 109 16.96 -1.08 -0.15
N MET A 110 15.78 -1.47 0.32
CA MET A 110 15.57 -2.77 0.96
C MET A 110 15.79 -3.93 -0.03
N VAL A 111 15.27 -3.80 -1.24
CA VAL A 111 15.45 -4.78 -2.31
C VAL A 111 16.92 -4.93 -2.70
N ASP A 112 17.66 -3.82 -2.84
CA ASP A 112 19.08 -3.81 -3.16
C ASP A 112 19.90 -4.51 -2.05
N ARG A 113 19.62 -4.18 -0.79
CA ARG A 113 20.28 -4.80 0.37
C ARG A 113 20.00 -6.29 0.50
N ALA A 114 18.82 -6.73 0.11
CA ALA A 114 18.43 -8.14 0.15
C ALA A 114 19.16 -8.99 -0.91
N GLY A 115 19.80 -8.34 -1.91
CA GLY A 115 20.56 -9.02 -2.94
C GLY A 115 19.72 -9.94 -3.84
N ILE A 116 18.45 -9.58 -4.06
CA ILE A 116 17.55 -10.33 -4.94
C ILE A 116 17.94 -10.06 -6.39
N GLU A 117 18.19 -11.13 -7.14
CA GLU A 117 18.42 -11.03 -8.59
C GLU A 117 17.19 -10.41 -9.27
N ASN A 118 17.39 -9.42 -10.13
CA ASN A 118 16.30 -8.62 -10.75
C ASN A 118 15.37 -7.90 -9.76
N GLY A 119 15.80 -7.71 -8.50
CA GLY A 119 14.96 -7.13 -7.45
C GLY A 119 14.47 -5.71 -7.77
N GLN A 120 15.24 -4.91 -8.49
CA GLN A 120 14.84 -3.56 -8.92
C GLN A 120 13.73 -3.62 -9.99
N GLU A 121 13.81 -4.57 -10.93
CA GLU A 121 12.75 -4.79 -11.93
C GLU A 121 11.46 -5.24 -11.24
N LEU A 122 11.55 -6.18 -10.30
CA LEU A 122 10.41 -6.64 -9.50
C LEU A 122 9.79 -5.48 -8.71
N PHE A 123 10.60 -4.60 -8.12
CA PHE A 123 10.08 -3.41 -7.44
C PHE A 123 9.33 -2.47 -8.40
N ASP A 124 9.86 -2.27 -9.62
CA ASP A 124 9.21 -1.43 -10.62
C ASP A 124 7.88 -2.01 -11.11
N GLU A 125 7.80 -3.33 -11.29
CA GLU A 125 6.56 -4.02 -11.63
C GLU A 125 5.52 -3.88 -10.52
N VAL A 126 5.93 -4.12 -9.27
CA VAL A 126 5.07 -3.94 -8.09
C VAL A 126 4.61 -2.48 -7.95
N ASN A 127 5.51 -1.51 -8.14
CA ASN A 127 5.16 -0.08 -8.13
C ASN A 127 4.14 0.25 -9.24
N THR A 128 4.33 -0.31 -10.42
CA THR A 128 3.40 -0.08 -11.54
C THR A 128 2.02 -0.63 -11.21
N SER A 129 1.93 -1.89 -10.81
CA SER A 129 0.65 -2.56 -10.55
C SER A 129 -0.05 -2.06 -9.29
N LEU A 130 0.70 -1.77 -8.21
CA LEU A 130 0.10 -1.33 -6.94
C LEU A 130 -0.22 0.16 -6.88
N LEU A 131 0.51 1.02 -7.60
CA LEU A 131 0.32 2.45 -7.52
C LEU A 131 -0.11 3.07 -8.85
N VAL A 132 0.69 2.91 -9.92
CA VAL A 132 0.50 3.67 -11.15
C VAL A 132 -0.82 3.32 -11.84
N GLU A 133 -1.04 2.03 -12.11
CA GLU A 133 -2.23 1.56 -12.79
C GLU A 133 -3.50 1.85 -11.97
N ARG A 134 -3.46 1.56 -10.68
CA ARG A 134 -4.59 1.83 -9.79
C ARG A 134 -4.93 3.32 -9.71
N ASN A 135 -3.93 4.19 -9.60
CA ASN A 135 -4.16 5.64 -9.64
C ASN A 135 -4.81 6.09 -10.95
N GLN A 136 -4.39 5.51 -12.08
CA GLN A 136 -5.00 5.78 -13.39
C GLN A 136 -6.47 5.32 -13.45
N ASP A 137 -6.76 4.13 -12.92
CA ASP A 137 -8.13 3.60 -12.87
C ASP A 137 -9.02 4.39 -11.93
N TRP A 138 -8.47 4.95 -10.84
CA TRP A 138 -9.21 5.75 -9.88
C TRP A 138 -9.49 7.18 -10.36
N GLU A 139 -8.65 7.74 -11.24
CA GLU A 139 -8.76 9.14 -11.68
C GLU A 139 -10.18 9.50 -12.16
N PRO A 140 -10.83 8.76 -13.09
CA PRO A 140 -12.19 9.07 -13.51
C PRO A 140 -13.23 8.90 -12.38
N LEU A 141 -13.06 7.93 -11.49
CA LEU A 141 -13.95 7.69 -10.36
C LEU A 141 -13.88 8.84 -9.35
N ILE A 142 -12.65 9.30 -9.05
CA ILE A 142 -12.43 10.43 -8.14
C ILE A 142 -13.08 11.70 -8.71
N HIS A 143 -12.92 11.96 -10.02
CA HIS A 143 -13.57 13.11 -10.67
C HIS A 143 -15.09 13.07 -10.53
N GLU A 144 -15.71 11.93 -10.76
CA GLU A 144 -17.16 11.76 -10.57
C GLU A 144 -17.59 11.99 -9.12
N MET A 145 -16.76 11.55 -8.17
CA MET A 145 -17.06 11.68 -6.73
C MET A 145 -17.00 13.12 -6.23
N VAL A 146 -16.07 13.95 -6.77
CA VAL A 146 -15.86 15.34 -6.32
C VAL A 146 -16.61 16.37 -7.15
N GLU A 147 -17.19 16.01 -8.30
CA GLU A 147 -17.89 16.94 -9.16
C GLU A 147 -19.15 17.48 -8.50
N GLY A 148 -19.10 18.76 -8.08
CA GLY A 148 -20.22 19.46 -7.46
C GLY A 148 -20.67 18.93 -6.11
N LYS A 149 -19.80 18.18 -5.42
CA LYS A 149 -20.09 17.55 -4.11
C LYS A 149 -18.88 17.70 -3.18
N ASP A 150 -19.18 17.71 -1.88
CA ASP A 150 -18.14 17.49 -0.86
C ASP A 150 -17.88 15.98 -0.72
N ALA A 151 -16.64 15.57 -0.82
CA ALA A 151 -16.24 14.18 -0.68
C ALA A 151 -14.97 14.05 0.16
N VAL A 152 -14.88 12.95 0.90
CA VAL A 152 -13.64 12.52 1.57
C VAL A 152 -13.12 11.30 0.85
N ILE A 153 -11.89 11.35 0.38
CA ILE A 153 -11.21 10.26 -0.31
C ILE A 153 -10.03 9.81 0.53
N ALA A 154 -10.09 8.58 1.03
CA ALA A 154 -9.04 7.97 1.83
C ALA A 154 -8.31 6.92 1.00
N VAL A 155 -7.03 7.14 0.77
CA VAL A 155 -6.15 6.22 0.05
C VAL A 155 -4.83 6.04 0.80
N GLY A 156 -4.13 4.93 0.56
CA GLY A 156 -2.80 4.73 1.12
C GLY A 156 -1.86 5.87 0.72
N ALA A 157 -1.04 6.35 1.66
CA ALA A 157 -0.21 7.55 1.49
C ALA A 157 0.74 7.47 0.27
N ALA A 158 1.18 6.27 -0.13
CA ALA A 158 2.00 6.07 -1.33
C ALA A 158 1.28 6.45 -2.64
N HIS A 159 -0.06 6.41 -2.66
CA HIS A 159 -0.87 6.81 -3.82
C HIS A 159 -0.94 8.33 -4.02
N LEU A 160 -0.66 9.13 -3.00
CA LEU A 160 -0.88 10.58 -3.03
C LEU A 160 0.17 11.32 -3.85
N SER A 161 1.45 11.00 -3.66
CA SER A 161 2.58 11.81 -4.15
C SER A 161 3.19 11.28 -5.46
N GLY A 162 3.96 12.14 -6.13
CA GLY A 162 4.68 11.83 -7.37
C GLY A 162 3.89 12.17 -8.63
N GLU A 163 4.53 12.01 -9.79
CA GLU A 163 3.95 12.37 -11.10
C GLU A 163 2.70 11.56 -11.47
N THR A 164 2.61 10.34 -10.98
CA THR A 164 1.46 9.44 -11.14
C THR A 164 0.54 9.42 -9.93
N GLY A 165 0.81 10.28 -8.93
CA GLY A 165 0.04 10.35 -7.70
C GLY A 165 -1.32 11.03 -7.88
N VAL A 166 -2.27 10.72 -7.01
CA VAL A 166 -3.64 11.26 -7.03
C VAL A 166 -3.65 12.79 -6.91
N LEU A 167 -2.79 13.38 -6.08
CA LEU A 167 -2.72 14.84 -5.94
C LEU A 167 -2.32 15.50 -7.26
N ARG A 168 -1.35 14.93 -7.98
CA ARG A 168 -0.92 15.43 -9.27
C ARG A 168 -1.98 15.26 -10.37
N ALA A 169 -2.74 14.17 -10.32
CA ALA A 169 -3.88 13.96 -11.23
C ALA A 169 -4.94 15.05 -11.02
N LEU A 170 -5.29 15.36 -9.77
CA LEU A 170 -6.24 16.43 -9.44
C LEU A 170 -5.74 17.82 -9.91
N GLU A 171 -4.46 18.14 -9.69
CA GLU A 171 -3.87 19.40 -10.20
C GLU A 171 -3.97 19.50 -11.73
N ARG A 172 -3.66 18.42 -12.47
CA ARG A 172 -3.78 18.38 -13.93
C ARG A 172 -5.22 18.58 -14.41
N ALA A 173 -6.17 18.14 -13.61
CA ALA A 173 -7.60 18.35 -13.88
C ALA A 173 -8.11 19.75 -13.47
N GLY A 174 -7.23 20.61 -12.92
CA GLY A 174 -7.54 22.00 -12.59
C GLY A 174 -8.04 22.23 -11.17
N TYR A 175 -7.95 21.24 -10.28
CA TYR A 175 -8.24 21.44 -8.87
C TYR A 175 -7.07 22.13 -8.15
N ALA A 176 -7.38 23.01 -7.21
CA ALA A 176 -6.39 23.55 -6.29
C ALA A 176 -6.14 22.50 -5.17
N VAL A 177 -4.87 22.13 -4.98
CA VAL A 177 -4.45 21.16 -3.96
C VAL A 177 -3.65 21.91 -2.89
N GLU A 178 -4.13 21.88 -1.65
CA GLU A 178 -3.51 22.56 -0.52
C GLU A 178 -3.35 21.57 0.64
N ALA A 179 -2.18 21.59 1.27
CA ALA A 179 -1.95 20.87 2.52
C ALA A 179 -2.44 21.74 3.71
N PHE A 180 -3.02 21.12 4.71
CA PHE A 180 -3.47 21.79 5.93
C PHE A 180 -2.88 21.13 7.20
#